data_2ffd8aa65f576a4bca198c27cc2e167b
#
_entry.id   2ffd8aa65f576a4bca198c27cc2e167b
#
_cell.length_a   1.000
_cell.length_b   1.000
_cell.length_c   1.000
_cell.angle_alpha   90.00
_cell.angle_beta   90.00
_cell.angle_gamma   90.00
#
_symmetry.space_group_name_H-M   'P 1'
#
loop_
_entity.id
_entity.type
_entity.pdbx_description
1 polymer ?
#
loop_
_entity_poly.entity_id
_entity_poly.type
_entity_poly.pdbx_seq_one_letter_code
_entity_poly.pdbx_strand_id
1 'polypeptide(L)'
;MGAALPAPQGPYNIAPVPMTAISVTRLAPSVAARVDGVDITRPLEDGAFAEIRAAFEEHSVLVFPGQPLSDEAQVAFSRRFGPLEVTLSANPAAGTPFARQSNLDIRTGAVIPSDDRRMIYQQANMLWHSDSSFKRVPALCSLLSARIVPPEGGATEFASTRAGYAALPAATRERLEDLTVEHDFAWSRDQLHPGFFTEKERAEYPPVRHRLVRTNPVNGRRALLIGAHASRIVGWPLEEGRALLRELLEHVTRPALCYRHGWREGDLVVWDNRAVLHRATPYDTVRYRRLMQRTTVSGDPREGALACAS
;
A
#
# COMPACT_ATOMS: atom_id res chain seq x y z
N MET A 1 -24.85 -58.13 33.49
CA MET A 1 -24.00 -58.07 32.28
C MET A 1 -23.85 -56.63 31.89
N GLY A 2 -22.75 -56.00 32.28
CA GLY A 2 -22.44 -54.61 31.97
C GLY A 2 -21.58 -54.53 30.71
N ALA A 3 -22.09 -53.85 29.67
CA ALA A 3 -21.31 -53.57 28.48
C ALA A 3 -20.35 -52.42 28.74
N ALA A 4 -19.05 -52.66 28.57
CA ALA A 4 -18.00 -51.67 28.67
C ALA A 4 -18.05 -50.73 27.43
N LEU A 5 -17.98 -49.40 27.67
CA LEU A 5 -17.85 -48.38 26.65
C LEU A 5 -16.45 -48.48 25.99
N PRO A 6 -16.30 -48.29 24.70
CA PRO A 6 -15.01 -48.29 24.04
C PRO A 6 -14.19 -47.08 24.46
N ALA A 7 -12.87 -47.27 24.61
CA ALA A 7 -11.90 -46.24 24.94
C ALA A 7 -11.84 -45.13 23.86
N PRO A 8 -11.53 -43.83 24.25
CA PRO A 8 -11.40 -42.76 23.29
C PRO A 8 -10.20 -43.00 22.35
N GLN A 9 -10.44 -42.89 21.07
CA GLN A 9 -9.39 -42.95 20.05
C GLN A 9 -8.43 -41.76 20.26
N GLY A 10 -7.15 -42.03 20.23
CA GLY A 10 -6.08 -41.08 20.45
C GLY A 10 -6.02 -39.97 19.38
N PRO A 11 -5.15 -38.95 19.55
CA PRO A 11 -5.15 -37.74 18.77
C PRO A 11 -4.95 -38.06 17.28
N TYR A 12 -5.81 -37.47 16.45
CA TYR A 12 -5.70 -37.55 14.99
C TYR A 12 -4.30 -37.11 14.58
N ASN A 13 -3.51 -38.04 14.07
CA ASN A 13 -2.22 -37.79 13.45
C ASN A 13 -2.48 -37.14 12.09
N ILE A 14 -2.65 -35.82 12.06
CA ILE A 14 -2.72 -35.05 10.81
C ILE A 14 -1.29 -35.07 10.28
N ALA A 15 -1.04 -35.91 9.29
CA ALA A 15 0.22 -35.90 8.56
C ALA A 15 0.49 -34.48 8.05
N PRO A 16 1.71 -33.93 8.17
CA PRO A 16 2.03 -32.62 7.65
C PRO A 16 1.77 -32.66 6.13
N VAL A 17 0.90 -31.78 5.66
CA VAL A 17 0.73 -31.53 4.22
C VAL A 17 2.11 -31.11 3.71
N PRO A 18 2.67 -31.79 2.69
CA PRO A 18 3.97 -31.42 2.17
C PRO A 18 3.91 -29.94 1.75
N MET A 19 4.77 -29.10 2.35
CA MET A 19 4.93 -27.72 1.92
C MET A 19 5.40 -27.76 0.47
N THR A 20 4.53 -27.35 -0.44
CA THR A 20 4.93 -27.06 -1.82
C THR A 20 5.95 -25.93 -1.77
N ALA A 21 7.04 -26.06 -2.51
CA ALA A 21 8.04 -25.00 -2.59
C ALA A 21 7.37 -23.68 -3.00
N ILE A 22 7.75 -22.57 -2.37
CA ILE A 22 7.26 -21.25 -2.74
C ILE A 22 7.63 -20.99 -4.20
N SER A 23 6.66 -20.59 -5.00
CA SER A 23 6.89 -20.21 -6.37
C SER A 23 6.54 -18.74 -6.60
N VAL A 24 7.43 -18.02 -7.28
CA VAL A 24 7.28 -16.58 -7.57
C VAL A 24 7.20 -16.40 -9.07
N THR A 25 6.03 -16.01 -9.56
CA THR A 25 5.78 -15.81 -11.00
C THR A 25 5.57 -14.33 -11.29
N ARG A 26 6.38 -13.75 -12.17
CA ARG A 26 6.27 -12.35 -12.59
C ARG A 26 4.94 -12.09 -13.30
N LEU A 27 4.22 -11.01 -12.91
CA LEU A 27 2.93 -10.62 -13.49
C LEU A 27 3.04 -9.49 -14.50
N ALA A 28 4.05 -8.62 -14.38
CA ALA A 28 4.32 -7.56 -15.33
C ALA A 28 5.83 -7.30 -15.47
N PRO A 29 6.32 -6.73 -16.58
CA PRO A 29 7.77 -6.61 -16.85
C PRO A 29 8.54 -5.83 -15.77
N SER A 30 7.95 -4.76 -15.22
CA SER A 30 8.64 -3.80 -14.36
C SER A 30 8.23 -3.89 -12.88
N VAL A 31 7.13 -4.58 -12.57
CA VAL A 31 6.55 -4.60 -11.23
C VAL A 31 5.55 -5.76 -11.10
N ALA A 32 5.38 -6.27 -9.89
CA ALA A 32 4.46 -7.32 -9.50
C ALA A 32 4.86 -8.77 -9.83
N ALA A 33 4.68 -9.61 -8.82
CA ALA A 33 4.76 -11.06 -8.95
C ALA A 33 3.66 -11.73 -8.11
N ARG A 34 3.25 -12.90 -8.54
CA ARG A 34 2.36 -13.81 -7.82
C ARG A 34 3.21 -14.77 -6.99
N VAL A 35 2.77 -15.01 -5.77
CA VAL A 35 3.39 -15.97 -4.84
C VAL A 35 2.41 -17.10 -4.58
N ASP A 36 2.81 -18.31 -4.89
CA ASP A 36 2.06 -19.55 -4.69
C ASP A 36 2.85 -20.50 -3.79
N GLY A 37 2.20 -21.58 -3.31
CA GLY A 37 2.83 -22.61 -2.48
C GLY A 37 3.03 -22.19 -1.01
N VAL A 38 2.38 -21.12 -0.56
CA VAL A 38 2.44 -20.66 0.82
C VAL A 38 1.04 -20.41 1.39
N ASP A 39 0.84 -20.75 2.65
CA ASP A 39 -0.37 -20.43 3.43
C ASP A 39 -0.03 -19.36 4.47
N ILE A 40 -0.36 -18.10 4.16
CA ILE A 40 -0.12 -16.95 5.05
C ILE A 40 -1.25 -16.74 6.09
N THR A 41 -2.25 -17.61 6.12
CA THR A 41 -3.29 -17.61 7.17
C THR A 41 -2.76 -18.17 8.48
N ARG A 42 -1.58 -18.78 8.47
CA ARG A 42 -0.87 -19.39 9.59
C ARG A 42 0.50 -18.76 9.78
N PRO A 43 1.13 -18.94 10.96
CA PRO A 43 2.51 -18.54 11.17
C PRO A 43 3.43 -19.21 10.15
N LEU A 44 4.32 -18.42 9.54
CA LEU A 44 5.30 -18.89 8.58
C LEU A 44 6.65 -19.14 9.26
N GLU A 45 7.34 -20.18 8.82
CA GLU A 45 8.74 -20.41 9.11
C GLU A 45 9.61 -19.25 8.57
N ASP A 46 10.74 -18.99 9.26
CA ASP A 46 11.61 -17.87 8.90
C ASP A 46 12.21 -18.00 7.49
N GLY A 47 12.52 -19.23 7.05
CA GLY A 47 13.00 -19.49 5.70
C GLY A 47 11.98 -19.10 4.62
N ALA A 48 10.72 -19.51 4.79
CA ALA A 48 9.63 -19.16 3.88
C ALA A 48 9.41 -17.63 3.83
N PHE A 49 9.46 -16.95 4.96
CA PHE A 49 9.35 -15.50 4.99
C PHE A 49 10.56 -14.81 4.34
N ALA A 50 11.76 -15.33 4.49
CA ALA A 50 12.96 -14.79 3.83
C ALA A 50 12.84 -14.83 2.30
N GLU A 51 12.28 -15.91 1.73
CA GLU A 51 11.99 -16.00 0.29
C GLU A 51 10.95 -14.97 -0.14
N ILE A 52 9.85 -14.80 0.63
CA ILE A 52 8.85 -13.75 0.38
C ILE A 52 9.48 -12.36 0.45
N ARG A 53 10.35 -12.13 1.43
CA ARG A 53 11.04 -10.85 1.59
C ARG A 53 11.97 -10.56 0.43
N ALA A 54 12.71 -11.54 -0.06
CA ALA A 54 13.55 -11.40 -1.26
C ALA A 54 12.72 -11.09 -2.52
N ALA A 55 11.60 -11.79 -2.71
CA ALA A 55 10.67 -11.52 -3.79
C ALA A 55 10.06 -10.10 -3.70
N PHE A 56 9.75 -9.62 -2.48
CA PHE A 56 9.26 -8.27 -2.25
C PHE A 56 10.29 -7.20 -2.67
N GLU A 57 11.55 -7.34 -2.29
CA GLU A 57 12.62 -6.41 -2.69
C GLU A 57 12.86 -6.42 -4.20
N GLU A 58 12.66 -7.56 -4.87
CA GLU A 58 12.84 -7.67 -6.32
C GLU A 58 11.63 -7.11 -7.09
N HIS A 59 10.41 -7.50 -6.73
CA HIS A 59 9.20 -7.24 -7.53
C HIS A 59 8.37 -6.05 -7.05
N SER A 60 8.58 -5.55 -5.83
CA SER A 60 7.90 -4.42 -5.19
C SER A 60 6.39 -4.60 -4.95
N VAL A 61 5.71 -5.47 -5.69
CA VAL A 61 4.31 -5.84 -5.47
C VAL A 61 4.21 -7.35 -5.48
N LEU A 62 3.64 -7.93 -4.42
CA LEU A 62 3.39 -9.36 -4.31
C LEU A 62 1.88 -9.63 -4.19
N VAL A 63 1.39 -10.55 -5.00
CA VAL A 63 0.00 -11.02 -4.98
C VAL A 63 -0.03 -12.43 -4.39
N PHE A 64 -0.79 -12.60 -3.33
CA PHE A 64 -1.08 -13.89 -2.69
C PHE A 64 -2.55 -14.22 -2.93
N PRO A 65 -2.89 -15.05 -3.92
CA PRO A 65 -4.27 -15.35 -4.25
C PRO A 65 -4.89 -16.34 -3.25
N GLY A 66 -6.19 -16.17 -2.98
CA GLY A 66 -6.96 -17.14 -2.21
C GLY A 66 -6.51 -17.33 -0.76
N GLN A 67 -6.09 -16.26 -0.08
CA GLN A 67 -5.67 -16.25 1.33
C GLN A 67 -6.76 -15.58 2.19
N PRO A 68 -7.78 -16.32 2.67
CA PRO A 68 -8.87 -15.73 3.46
C PRO A 68 -8.40 -15.41 4.90
N LEU A 69 -7.64 -14.33 5.03
CA LEU A 69 -7.02 -13.93 6.29
C LEU A 69 -8.06 -13.50 7.33
N SER A 70 -7.90 -13.96 8.58
CA SER A 70 -8.49 -13.27 9.73
C SER A 70 -7.75 -11.94 10.00
N ASP A 71 -8.32 -11.08 10.84
CA ASP A 71 -7.68 -9.82 11.22
C ASP A 71 -6.36 -10.08 11.96
N GLU A 72 -6.33 -11.08 12.85
CA GLU A 72 -5.15 -11.49 13.61
C GLU A 72 -4.05 -12.04 12.68
N ALA A 73 -4.42 -12.90 11.72
CA ALA A 73 -3.48 -13.45 10.74
C ALA A 73 -2.88 -12.35 9.85
N GLN A 74 -3.69 -11.38 9.39
CA GLN A 74 -3.19 -10.23 8.65
C GLN A 74 -2.22 -9.38 9.45
N VAL A 75 -2.53 -9.10 10.71
CA VAL A 75 -1.63 -8.36 11.63
C VAL A 75 -0.34 -9.14 11.86
N ALA A 76 -0.43 -10.44 12.14
CA ALA A 76 0.73 -11.29 12.39
C ALA A 76 1.67 -11.34 11.17
N PHE A 77 1.11 -11.55 9.97
CA PHE A 77 1.89 -11.54 8.73
C PHE A 77 2.50 -10.16 8.44
N SER A 78 1.74 -9.08 8.63
CA SER A 78 2.23 -7.72 8.41
C SER A 78 3.39 -7.35 9.33
N ARG A 79 3.36 -7.78 10.59
CA ARG A 79 4.44 -7.54 11.57
C ARG A 79 5.77 -8.20 11.21
N ARG A 80 5.76 -9.21 10.33
CA ARG A 80 6.99 -9.80 9.79
C ARG A 80 7.79 -8.80 8.93
N PHE A 81 7.13 -7.81 8.33
CA PHE A 81 7.78 -6.74 7.58
C PHE A 81 8.31 -5.62 8.47
N GLY A 82 7.72 -5.40 9.65
CA GLY A 82 8.12 -4.35 10.60
C GLY A 82 6.97 -3.86 11.49
N PRO A 83 7.17 -2.77 12.24
CA PRO A 83 6.16 -2.19 13.12
C PRO A 83 4.98 -1.63 12.31
N LEU A 84 3.76 -1.86 12.80
CA LEU A 84 2.56 -1.35 12.15
C LEU A 84 2.31 0.10 12.51
N GLU A 85 1.84 0.86 11.54
CA GLU A 85 1.28 2.18 11.78
C GLU A 85 -0.09 2.08 12.46
N VAL A 86 -0.39 3.07 13.29
CA VAL A 86 -1.75 3.31 13.79
C VAL A 86 -2.49 4.18 12.77
N THR A 87 -3.72 3.79 12.46
CA THR A 87 -4.54 4.47 11.46
C THR A 87 -4.97 5.85 11.93
N LEU A 88 -4.93 6.81 11.01
CA LEU A 88 -5.23 8.22 11.25
C LEU A 88 -6.69 8.45 11.68
N SER A 89 -6.91 9.55 12.41
CA SER A 89 -8.22 9.98 12.95
C SER A 89 -9.32 10.11 11.88
N ALA A 90 -8.95 10.49 10.66
CA ALA A 90 -9.89 10.64 9.54
C ALA A 90 -10.45 9.32 8.98
N ASN A 91 -9.89 8.16 9.37
CA ASN A 91 -10.36 6.85 8.89
C ASN A 91 -11.35 6.24 9.89
N PRO A 92 -12.42 5.55 9.44
CA PRO A 92 -13.38 4.88 10.33
C PRO A 92 -12.78 3.87 11.31
N ALA A 93 -11.61 3.32 11.00
CA ALA A 93 -10.87 2.38 11.86
C ALA A 93 -9.74 3.05 12.66
N ALA A 94 -9.82 4.37 12.89
CA ALA A 94 -8.83 5.14 13.63
C ALA A 94 -8.45 4.49 14.98
N GLY A 95 -7.18 4.58 15.35
CA GLY A 95 -6.65 4.00 16.58
C GLY A 95 -6.37 2.49 16.51
N THR A 96 -6.64 1.84 15.37
CA THR A 96 -6.33 0.42 15.12
C THR A 96 -5.22 0.30 14.07
N PRO A 97 -4.60 -0.89 13.90
CA PRO A 97 -3.65 -1.12 12.81
C PRO A 97 -4.30 -1.21 11.42
N PHE A 98 -5.63 -1.08 11.32
CA PHE A 98 -6.37 -1.24 10.09
C PHE A 98 -6.83 0.07 9.49
N ALA A 99 -6.64 0.25 8.18
CA ALA A 99 -7.32 1.26 7.39
C ALA A 99 -8.33 0.57 6.46
N ARG A 100 -9.62 0.83 6.68
CA ARG A 100 -10.69 0.25 5.85
C ARG A 100 -10.87 1.05 4.57
N GLN A 101 -10.83 0.34 3.45
CA GLN A 101 -11.16 0.85 2.12
C GLN A 101 -12.50 0.22 1.71
N SER A 102 -13.61 0.83 2.16
CA SER A 102 -14.93 0.23 2.12
C SER A 102 -16.02 1.27 1.92
N ASN A 103 -17.07 0.92 1.19
CA ASN A 103 -18.32 1.69 1.17
C ASN A 103 -19.36 1.17 2.20
N LEU A 104 -18.93 0.37 3.18
CA LEU A 104 -19.80 -0.18 4.22
C LEU A 104 -19.50 0.48 5.56
N ASP A 105 -20.55 0.88 6.27
CA ASP A 105 -20.46 1.33 7.65
C ASP A 105 -20.03 0.17 8.56
N ILE A 106 -19.04 0.41 9.41
CA ILE A 106 -18.43 -0.63 10.27
C ILE A 106 -19.43 -1.22 11.25
N ARG A 107 -20.36 -0.38 11.76
CA ARG A 107 -21.27 -0.77 12.84
C ARG A 107 -22.52 -1.43 12.33
N THR A 108 -23.04 -0.96 11.20
CA THR A 108 -24.34 -1.38 10.66
C THR A 108 -24.22 -2.30 9.47
N GLY A 109 -23.07 -2.33 8.78
CA GLY A 109 -22.89 -3.02 7.52
C GLY A 109 -23.67 -2.43 6.34
N ALA A 110 -24.33 -1.29 6.54
CA ALA A 110 -25.07 -0.60 5.49
C ALA A 110 -24.12 0.10 4.51
N VAL A 111 -24.57 0.28 3.27
CA VAL A 111 -23.83 1.07 2.27
C VAL A 111 -23.84 2.53 2.70
N ILE A 112 -22.68 3.15 2.72
CA ILE A 112 -22.47 4.56 3.04
C ILE A 112 -22.87 5.39 1.80
N PRO A 113 -23.70 6.44 1.95
CA PRO A 113 -24.01 7.34 0.84
C PRO A 113 -22.76 7.94 0.20
N SER A 114 -22.79 8.12 -1.13
CA SER A 114 -21.61 8.58 -1.89
C SER A 114 -21.19 10.03 -1.54
N ASP A 115 -22.08 10.84 -1.03
CA ASP A 115 -21.89 12.22 -0.55
C ASP A 115 -21.44 12.30 0.92
N ASP A 116 -21.38 11.16 1.64
CA ASP A 116 -20.85 11.12 3.00
C ASP A 116 -19.36 11.49 3.00
N ARG A 117 -18.94 12.29 3.98
CA ARG A 117 -17.55 12.75 4.14
C ARG A 117 -16.54 11.60 4.11
N ARG A 118 -16.89 10.41 4.62
CA ARG A 118 -16.05 9.20 4.58
C ARG A 118 -15.81 8.72 3.15
N MET A 119 -16.81 8.77 2.28
CA MET A 119 -16.68 8.39 0.88
C MET A 119 -15.90 9.44 0.10
N ILE A 120 -16.13 10.71 0.35
CA ILE A 120 -15.36 11.82 -0.22
C ILE A 120 -13.88 11.68 0.15
N TYR A 121 -13.58 11.41 1.42
CA TYR A 121 -12.21 11.14 1.88
C TYR A 121 -11.54 10.01 1.09
N GLN A 122 -12.26 8.92 0.80
CA GLN A 122 -11.74 7.78 0.07
C GLN A 122 -11.50 8.06 -1.42
N GLN A 123 -12.14 9.06 -2.03
CA GLN A 123 -11.92 9.41 -3.44
C GLN A 123 -10.47 9.78 -3.74
N ALA A 124 -9.74 10.31 -2.76
CA ALA A 124 -8.32 10.62 -2.93
C ALA A 124 -7.44 9.37 -3.15
N ASN A 125 -7.94 8.17 -2.83
CA ASN A 125 -7.24 6.93 -3.18
C ASN A 125 -7.26 6.63 -4.69
N MET A 126 -8.05 7.35 -5.48
CA MET A 126 -8.02 7.29 -6.95
C MET A 126 -6.89 8.12 -7.56
N LEU A 127 -6.25 8.99 -6.79
CA LEU A 127 -5.01 9.66 -7.21
C LEU A 127 -3.82 8.71 -7.05
N TRP A 128 -2.84 8.78 -7.95
CA TRP A 128 -1.58 8.07 -7.81
C TRP A 128 -0.82 8.57 -6.57
N HIS A 129 -0.57 7.69 -5.61
CA HIS A 129 0.07 8.04 -4.35
C HIS A 129 0.93 6.90 -3.80
N SER A 130 1.80 7.24 -2.86
CA SER A 130 2.46 6.31 -1.95
C SER A 130 1.91 6.54 -0.55
N ASP A 131 1.64 5.47 0.20
CA ASP A 131 1.10 5.57 1.55
C ASP A 131 2.08 6.26 2.49
N SER A 132 1.54 7.09 3.36
CA SER A 132 2.26 7.78 4.44
C SER A 132 3.47 8.63 4.01
N SER A 133 3.62 8.95 2.72
CA SER A 133 4.71 9.81 2.25
C SER A 133 4.65 11.23 2.84
N PHE A 134 3.50 11.65 3.36
CA PHE A 134 3.29 12.90 4.09
C PHE A 134 3.67 12.82 5.58
N LYS A 135 4.18 11.70 6.07
CA LYS A 135 4.69 11.54 7.44
C LYS A 135 6.20 11.71 7.47
N ARG A 136 6.72 12.06 8.66
CA ARG A 136 8.18 12.14 8.89
C ARG A 136 8.87 10.83 8.58
N VAL A 137 8.25 9.70 8.91
CA VAL A 137 8.69 8.35 8.53
C VAL A 137 7.65 7.81 7.57
N PRO A 138 7.94 7.76 6.26
CA PRO A 138 7.04 7.16 5.26
C PRO A 138 6.86 5.67 5.50
N ALA A 139 5.76 5.10 5.00
CA ALA A 139 5.53 3.67 5.10
C ALA A 139 6.58 2.86 4.31
N LEU A 140 6.99 1.73 4.89
CA LEU A 140 7.75 0.71 4.18
C LEU A 140 6.88 0.01 3.15
N CYS A 141 5.79 -0.61 3.62
CA CYS A 141 4.87 -1.34 2.77
C CYS A 141 3.44 -1.28 3.31
N SER A 142 2.51 -1.61 2.44
CA SER A 142 1.12 -1.82 2.81
C SER A 142 0.64 -3.19 2.33
N LEU A 143 -0.29 -3.76 3.09
CA LEU A 143 -0.88 -5.06 2.82
C LEU A 143 -2.40 -4.88 2.77
N LEU A 144 -3.02 -5.16 1.64
CA LEU A 144 -4.46 -5.01 1.43
C LEU A 144 -5.11 -6.37 1.16
N SER A 145 -6.03 -6.76 2.03
CA SER A 145 -6.80 -8.00 1.86
C SER A 145 -8.21 -7.72 1.34
N ALA A 146 -8.67 -8.57 0.43
CA ALA A 146 -10.00 -8.51 -0.17
C ALA A 146 -10.99 -9.35 0.64
N ARG A 147 -11.99 -8.70 1.26
CA ARG A 147 -13.04 -9.35 2.07
C ARG A 147 -14.36 -9.44 1.32
N ILE A 148 -14.76 -8.36 0.64
CA ILE A 148 -15.91 -8.29 -0.26
C ILE A 148 -15.46 -7.51 -1.50
N VAL A 149 -15.66 -8.10 -2.66
CA VAL A 149 -15.19 -7.55 -3.94
C VAL A 149 -16.39 -7.30 -4.86
N PRO A 150 -16.50 -6.12 -5.49
CA PRO A 150 -17.53 -5.88 -6.49
C PRO A 150 -17.28 -6.78 -7.71
N PRO A 151 -18.35 -7.26 -8.41
CA PRO A 151 -18.20 -8.13 -9.57
C PRO A 151 -17.52 -7.44 -10.75
N GLU A 152 -17.52 -6.11 -10.78
CA GLU A 152 -16.86 -5.29 -11.80
C GLU A 152 -16.28 -4.00 -11.22
N GLY A 153 -15.19 -3.50 -11.79
CA GLY A 153 -14.50 -2.31 -11.32
C GLY A 153 -13.68 -2.54 -10.05
N GLY A 154 -13.31 -1.47 -9.35
CA GLY A 154 -12.64 -1.52 -8.05
C GLY A 154 -11.25 -2.14 -8.03
N ALA A 155 -10.57 -2.26 -9.16
CA ALA A 155 -9.19 -2.75 -9.24
C ALA A 155 -8.22 -1.79 -8.54
N THR A 156 -7.01 -2.26 -8.27
CA THR A 156 -5.90 -1.42 -7.84
C THR A 156 -4.81 -1.43 -8.91
N GLU A 157 -4.34 -0.24 -9.27
CA GLU A 157 -3.23 -0.07 -10.20
C GLU A 157 -1.96 0.31 -9.44
N PHE A 158 -0.82 -0.22 -9.88
CA PHE A 158 0.50 0.01 -9.33
C PHE A 158 1.43 0.49 -10.44
N ALA A 159 2.22 1.53 -10.18
CA ALA A 159 3.20 2.10 -11.10
C ALA A 159 4.59 2.06 -10.47
N SER A 160 5.56 1.48 -11.15
CA SER A 160 6.93 1.36 -10.66
C SER A 160 7.69 2.67 -10.76
N THR A 161 7.84 3.40 -9.65
CA THR A 161 8.70 4.59 -9.59
C THR A 161 10.18 4.22 -9.68
N ARG A 162 10.54 2.99 -9.30
CA ARG A 162 11.89 2.43 -9.47
C ARG A 162 12.22 2.23 -10.94
N ALA A 163 11.38 1.51 -11.69
CA ALA A 163 11.58 1.31 -13.12
C ALA A 163 11.43 2.63 -13.90
N GLY A 164 10.53 3.51 -13.47
CA GLY A 164 10.38 4.85 -14.02
C GLY A 164 11.67 5.66 -13.88
N TYR A 165 12.28 5.71 -12.69
CA TYR A 165 13.56 6.37 -12.48
C TYR A 165 14.67 5.78 -13.36
N ALA A 166 14.76 4.44 -13.43
CA ALA A 166 15.77 3.76 -14.25
C ALA A 166 15.64 4.07 -15.75
N ALA A 167 14.41 4.32 -16.22
CA ALA A 167 14.09 4.65 -17.61
C ALA A 167 14.31 6.12 -17.98
N LEU A 168 14.60 7.01 -17.02
CA LEU A 168 14.94 8.40 -17.29
C LEU A 168 16.32 8.53 -17.96
N PRO A 169 16.51 9.52 -18.86
CA PRO A 169 17.83 9.88 -19.38
C PRO A 169 18.83 10.20 -18.25
N ALA A 170 20.10 9.90 -18.45
CA ALA A 170 21.14 10.12 -17.44
C ALA A 170 21.18 11.56 -16.93
N ALA A 171 21.15 12.54 -17.83
CA ALA A 171 21.13 13.96 -17.48
C ALA A 171 19.90 14.35 -16.64
N THR A 172 18.73 13.75 -16.91
CA THR A 172 17.55 13.97 -16.09
C THR A 172 17.73 13.38 -14.69
N ARG A 173 18.25 12.16 -14.59
CA ARG A 173 18.51 11.51 -13.29
C ARG A 173 19.45 12.36 -12.44
N GLU A 174 20.56 12.84 -13.02
CA GLU A 174 21.54 13.70 -12.36
C GLU A 174 20.89 15.00 -11.84
N ARG A 175 20.04 15.65 -12.64
CA ARG A 175 19.29 16.84 -12.25
C ARG A 175 18.36 16.61 -11.05
N LEU A 176 17.83 15.39 -10.89
CA LEU A 176 16.85 15.07 -9.83
C LEU A 176 17.51 14.69 -8.50
N GLU A 177 18.78 14.29 -8.47
CA GLU A 177 19.45 13.67 -7.31
C GLU A 177 19.34 14.48 -6.03
N ASP A 178 19.56 15.80 -6.11
CA ASP A 178 19.59 16.66 -4.94
C ASP A 178 18.27 17.37 -4.65
N LEU A 179 17.25 17.14 -5.45
CA LEU A 179 15.96 17.79 -5.27
C LEU A 179 15.27 17.31 -3.99
N THR A 180 14.70 18.25 -3.29
CA THR A 180 13.84 18.01 -2.12
C THR A 180 12.41 18.34 -2.50
N VAL A 181 11.50 17.43 -2.18
CA VAL A 181 10.06 17.57 -2.42
C VAL A 181 9.31 17.69 -1.11
N GLU A 182 8.36 18.59 -1.06
CA GLU A 182 7.45 18.76 0.07
C GLU A 182 6.21 17.92 -0.16
N HIS A 183 5.87 17.07 0.83
CA HIS A 183 4.68 16.24 0.84
C HIS A 183 3.67 16.83 1.83
N ASP A 184 2.47 17.13 1.32
CA ASP A 184 1.38 17.74 2.06
C ASP A 184 0.12 16.87 1.95
N PHE A 185 -0.38 16.42 3.10
CA PHE A 185 -1.58 15.58 3.16
C PHE A 185 -2.83 16.33 2.73
N ALA A 186 -2.99 17.58 3.18
CA ALA A 186 -4.14 18.40 2.85
C ALA A 186 -4.16 18.76 1.36
N TRP A 187 -3.01 19.10 0.79
CA TRP A 187 -2.86 19.36 -0.64
C TRP A 187 -3.42 18.23 -1.50
N SER A 188 -3.16 16.98 -1.12
CA SER A 188 -3.64 15.82 -1.89
C SER A 188 -5.17 15.75 -1.96
N ARG A 189 -5.88 16.21 -0.93
CA ARG A 189 -7.36 16.22 -0.88
C ARG A 189 -7.93 17.45 -1.58
N ASP A 190 -7.26 18.57 -1.44
CA ASP A 190 -7.65 19.83 -2.11
C ASP A 190 -7.63 19.73 -3.64
N GLN A 191 -6.86 18.81 -4.21
CA GLN A 191 -6.89 18.53 -5.66
C GLN A 191 -8.27 18.04 -6.14
N LEU A 192 -9.05 17.39 -5.27
CA LEU A 192 -10.39 16.89 -5.60
C LEU A 192 -11.49 17.75 -4.95
N HIS A 193 -11.29 18.12 -3.70
CA HIS A 193 -12.26 18.84 -2.88
C HIS A 193 -11.57 19.98 -2.13
N PRO A 194 -11.41 21.15 -2.74
CA PRO A 194 -10.80 22.30 -2.09
C PRO A 194 -11.46 22.66 -0.76
N GLY A 195 -10.67 22.82 0.30
CA GLY A 195 -11.18 23.12 1.64
C GLY A 195 -11.77 21.92 2.39
N PHE A 196 -11.49 20.69 1.96
CA PHE A 196 -12.00 19.47 2.62
C PHE A 196 -11.57 19.36 4.08
N PHE A 197 -10.32 19.73 4.41
CA PHE A 197 -9.83 19.74 5.76
C PHE A 197 -9.98 21.12 6.41
N THR A 198 -10.43 21.12 7.68
CA THR A 198 -10.39 22.28 8.56
C THR A 198 -8.95 22.67 8.89
N GLU A 199 -8.71 23.89 9.35
CA GLU A 199 -7.38 24.33 9.82
C GLU A 199 -6.82 23.43 10.92
N LYS A 200 -7.66 22.96 11.84
CA LYS A 200 -7.25 22.03 12.89
C LYS A 200 -6.75 20.69 12.30
N GLU A 201 -7.47 20.12 11.36
CA GLU A 201 -7.07 18.87 10.69
C GLU A 201 -5.80 19.05 9.85
N ARG A 202 -5.59 20.23 9.24
CA ARG A 202 -4.32 20.57 8.55
C ARG A 202 -3.15 20.63 9.50
N ALA A 203 -3.35 21.20 10.71
CA ALA A 203 -2.32 21.30 11.72
C ALA A 203 -1.89 19.94 12.30
N GLU A 204 -2.75 18.91 12.25
CA GLU A 204 -2.41 17.53 12.66
C GLU A 204 -1.35 16.89 11.74
N TYR A 205 -1.33 17.30 10.46
CA TYR A 205 -0.43 16.72 9.44
C TYR A 205 0.30 17.84 8.67
N PRO A 206 1.23 18.56 9.33
CA PRO A 206 1.99 19.60 8.66
C PRO A 206 2.83 18.99 7.52
N PRO A 207 3.08 19.76 6.45
CA PRO A 207 3.93 19.30 5.35
C PRO A 207 5.30 18.83 5.81
N VAL A 208 5.82 17.80 5.18
CA VAL A 208 7.14 17.24 5.44
C VAL A 208 8.00 17.25 4.17
N ARG A 209 9.31 17.24 4.34
CA ARG A 209 10.27 17.31 3.23
C ARG A 209 11.06 16.02 3.11
N HIS A 210 11.15 15.50 1.89
CA HIS A 210 11.90 14.29 1.57
C HIS A 210 12.78 14.52 0.34
N ARG A 211 13.83 13.72 0.19
CA ARG A 211 14.54 13.63 -1.09
C ARG A 211 13.57 13.12 -2.17
N LEU A 212 13.62 13.75 -3.36
CA LEU A 212 12.82 13.32 -4.51
C LEU A 212 13.25 11.94 -5.00
N VAL A 213 14.56 11.70 -5.04
CA VAL A 213 15.16 10.39 -5.33
C VAL A 213 15.54 9.72 -4.01
N ARG A 214 15.05 8.50 -3.81
CA ARG A 214 15.38 7.68 -2.65
C ARG A 214 16.07 6.41 -3.07
N THR A 215 17.06 5.99 -2.28
CA THR A 215 17.79 4.74 -2.48
C THR A 215 17.25 3.70 -1.50
N ASN A 216 16.86 2.54 -1.99
CA ASN A 216 16.49 1.41 -1.14
C ASN A 216 17.75 0.87 -0.44
N PRO A 217 17.82 0.87 0.89
CA PRO A 217 19.03 0.47 1.62
C PRO A 217 19.35 -1.02 1.51
N VAL A 218 18.36 -1.85 1.12
CA VAL A 218 18.53 -3.32 1.02
C VAL A 218 19.21 -3.71 -0.30
N ASN A 219 18.85 -3.05 -1.41
CA ASN A 219 19.29 -3.45 -2.75
C ASN A 219 19.96 -2.34 -3.58
N GLY A 220 20.12 -1.12 -3.01
CA GLY A 220 20.75 0.02 -3.66
C GLY A 220 19.96 0.64 -4.82
N ARG A 221 18.77 0.13 -5.14
CA ARG A 221 17.98 0.62 -6.28
C ARG A 221 17.33 1.94 -5.92
N ARG A 222 17.31 2.87 -6.88
CA ARG A 222 16.73 4.21 -6.74
C ARG A 222 15.31 4.26 -7.25
N ALA A 223 14.48 5.10 -6.61
CA ALA A 223 13.09 5.32 -6.97
C ALA A 223 12.69 6.79 -6.71
N LEU A 224 11.64 7.25 -7.38
CA LEU A 224 11.09 8.58 -7.19
C LEU A 224 10.03 8.56 -6.08
N LEU A 225 10.13 9.49 -5.13
CA LEU A 225 9.10 9.73 -4.11
C LEU A 225 8.24 10.92 -4.56
N ILE A 226 7.19 10.63 -5.34
CA ILE A 226 6.27 11.59 -5.95
C ILE A 226 4.81 11.14 -5.71
N GLY A 227 3.87 11.75 -6.42
CA GLY A 227 2.45 11.40 -6.39
C GLY A 227 1.60 12.47 -5.70
N ALA A 228 0.36 12.13 -5.33
CA ALA A 228 -0.65 13.09 -4.92
C ALA A 228 -0.26 13.99 -3.74
N HIS A 229 0.59 13.51 -2.84
CA HIS A 229 1.04 14.31 -1.70
C HIS A 229 2.19 15.27 -2.05
N ALA A 230 2.92 15.06 -3.14
CA ALA A 230 4.02 15.91 -3.56
C ALA A 230 3.49 17.26 -4.05
N SER A 231 3.61 18.30 -3.21
CA SER A 231 2.97 19.61 -3.43
C SER A 231 3.88 20.58 -4.17
N ARG A 232 5.20 20.53 -3.95
CA ARG A 232 6.18 21.41 -4.59
C ARG A 232 7.62 20.88 -4.46
N ILE A 233 8.50 21.37 -5.33
CA ILE A 233 9.96 21.25 -5.19
C ILE A 233 10.45 22.41 -4.32
N VAL A 234 11.21 22.09 -3.26
CA VAL A 234 11.73 23.10 -2.33
C VAL A 234 12.77 23.98 -3.03
N GLY A 235 12.63 25.30 -2.89
CA GLY A 235 13.55 26.27 -3.50
C GLY A 235 13.26 26.59 -4.98
N TRP A 236 12.25 25.97 -5.60
CA TRP A 236 11.84 26.28 -6.99
C TRP A 236 10.60 27.17 -7.03
N PRO A 237 10.42 27.95 -8.13
CA PRO A 237 9.13 28.58 -8.43
C PRO A 237 8.02 27.51 -8.44
N LEU A 238 6.89 27.82 -7.82
CA LEU A 238 5.82 26.87 -7.55
C LEU A 238 5.36 26.12 -8.81
N GLU A 239 5.08 26.87 -9.87
CA GLU A 239 4.55 26.31 -11.12
C GLU A 239 5.58 25.47 -11.88
N GLU A 240 6.84 25.86 -11.86
CA GLU A 240 7.92 25.08 -12.45
C GLU A 240 8.12 23.75 -11.71
N GLY A 241 8.15 23.79 -10.37
CA GLY A 241 8.26 22.58 -9.56
C GLY A 241 7.08 21.63 -9.75
N ARG A 242 5.86 22.16 -9.84
CA ARG A 242 4.65 21.40 -10.13
C ARG A 242 4.63 20.82 -11.54
N ALA A 243 5.14 21.56 -12.53
CA ALA A 243 5.27 21.08 -13.90
C ALA A 243 6.19 19.86 -13.95
N LEU A 244 7.36 19.92 -13.30
CA LEU A 244 8.28 18.77 -13.20
C LEU A 244 7.63 17.58 -12.50
N LEU A 245 6.91 17.79 -11.39
CA LEU A 245 6.23 16.70 -10.69
C LEU A 245 5.15 16.04 -11.54
N ARG A 246 4.40 16.81 -12.34
CA ARG A 246 3.42 16.26 -13.31
C ARG A 246 4.11 15.44 -14.40
N GLU A 247 5.17 15.97 -15.02
CA GLU A 247 5.96 15.26 -16.02
C GLU A 247 6.49 13.92 -15.51
N LEU A 248 7.07 13.91 -14.30
CA LEU A 248 7.57 12.70 -13.67
C LEU A 248 6.44 11.72 -13.36
N LEU A 249 5.28 12.21 -12.92
CA LEU A 249 4.11 11.36 -12.65
C LEU A 249 3.60 10.71 -13.95
N GLU A 250 3.43 11.47 -15.02
CA GLU A 250 3.06 10.95 -16.35
C GLU A 250 4.06 9.91 -16.85
N HIS A 251 5.35 10.18 -16.66
CA HIS A 251 6.41 9.25 -17.05
C HIS A 251 6.35 7.92 -16.32
N VAL A 252 6.15 7.90 -14.99
CA VAL A 252 6.14 6.65 -14.21
C VAL A 252 4.83 5.89 -14.32
N THR A 253 3.73 6.56 -14.71
CA THR A 253 2.40 5.93 -14.83
C THR A 253 2.08 5.48 -16.25
N ARG A 254 3.07 5.44 -17.16
CA ARG A 254 2.91 4.85 -18.48
C ARG A 254 2.55 3.36 -18.39
N PRO A 255 1.69 2.84 -19.28
CA PRO A 255 1.22 1.44 -19.23
C PRO A 255 2.34 0.40 -19.09
N ALA A 256 3.49 0.60 -19.74
CA ALA A 256 4.64 -0.30 -19.68
C ALA A 256 5.28 -0.42 -18.27
N LEU A 257 5.03 0.54 -17.39
CA LEU A 257 5.55 0.60 -16.02
C LEU A 257 4.49 0.24 -14.97
N CYS A 258 3.28 -0.12 -15.40
CA CYS A 258 2.14 -0.36 -14.53
C CYS A 258 1.74 -1.84 -14.49
N TYR A 259 1.13 -2.20 -13.38
CA TYR A 259 0.39 -3.45 -13.18
C TYR A 259 -1.00 -3.12 -12.63
N ARG A 260 -2.04 -3.79 -13.15
CA ARG A 260 -3.42 -3.67 -12.68
C ARG A 260 -3.86 -4.98 -12.05
N HIS A 261 -4.23 -4.93 -10.76
CA HIS A 261 -4.75 -6.08 -10.03
C HIS A 261 -6.29 -6.06 -10.02
N GLY A 262 -6.90 -7.06 -10.67
CA GLY A 262 -8.33 -7.36 -10.55
C GLY A 262 -8.54 -8.26 -9.35
N TRP A 263 -9.21 -7.75 -8.33
CA TRP A 263 -9.39 -8.42 -7.05
C TRP A 263 -10.31 -9.65 -7.14
N ARG A 264 -9.99 -10.65 -6.32
CA ARG A 264 -10.89 -11.74 -5.93
C ARG A 264 -10.97 -11.80 -4.42
N GLU A 265 -12.09 -12.28 -3.89
CA GLU A 265 -12.19 -12.47 -2.43
C GLU A 265 -11.12 -13.43 -1.93
N GLY A 266 -10.51 -13.10 -0.80
CA GLY A 266 -9.37 -13.83 -0.26
C GLY A 266 -8.01 -13.42 -0.82
N ASP A 267 -7.91 -12.56 -1.83
CA ASP A 267 -6.60 -12.05 -2.27
C ASP A 267 -5.96 -11.17 -1.20
N LEU A 268 -4.63 -11.31 -1.01
CA LEU A 268 -3.79 -10.33 -0.35
C LEU A 268 -2.79 -9.76 -1.36
N VAL A 269 -2.64 -8.44 -1.38
CA VAL A 269 -1.56 -7.77 -2.12
C VAL A 269 -0.70 -6.97 -1.15
N VAL A 270 0.61 -7.15 -1.27
CA VAL A 270 1.64 -6.41 -0.53
C VAL A 270 2.39 -5.52 -1.50
N TRP A 271 2.60 -4.24 -1.18
CA TRP A 271 3.40 -3.35 -2.04
C TRP A 271 4.39 -2.50 -1.27
N ASP A 272 5.54 -2.25 -1.91
CA ASP A 272 6.65 -1.43 -1.42
C ASP A 272 6.39 0.06 -1.69
N ASN A 273 6.02 0.81 -0.66
CA ASN A 273 5.77 2.25 -0.77
C ASN A 273 7.03 3.07 -1.11
N ARG A 274 8.21 2.46 -1.03
CA ARG A 274 9.47 3.08 -1.44
C ARG A 274 9.70 3.04 -2.96
N ALA A 275 8.99 2.14 -3.67
CA ALA A 275 9.29 1.79 -5.06
C ALA A 275 8.09 1.85 -6.01
N VAL A 276 6.85 2.03 -5.49
CA VAL A 276 5.65 2.11 -6.31
C VAL A 276 4.71 3.22 -5.87
N LEU A 277 3.98 3.78 -6.85
CA LEU A 277 2.72 4.46 -6.63
C LEU A 277 1.58 3.46 -6.83
N HIS A 278 0.46 3.73 -6.18
CA HIS A 278 -0.75 2.96 -6.41
C HIS A 278 -1.98 3.86 -6.42
N ARG A 279 -3.07 3.35 -7.03
CA ARG A 279 -4.39 4.00 -6.99
C ARG A 279 -5.51 2.97 -7.08
N ALA A 280 -6.65 3.31 -6.48
CA ALA A 280 -7.90 2.59 -6.70
C ALA A 280 -8.50 3.00 -8.05
N THR A 281 -9.21 2.08 -8.71
CA THR A 281 -10.04 2.41 -9.87
C THR A 281 -11.52 2.48 -9.47
N PRO A 282 -12.34 3.25 -10.20
CA PRO A 282 -13.77 3.38 -9.90
C PRO A 282 -14.51 2.04 -9.92
N TYR A 283 -15.59 1.97 -9.15
CA TYR A 283 -16.64 0.95 -9.21
C TYR A 283 -17.97 1.61 -8.82
N ASP A 284 -19.10 0.97 -9.11
CA ASP A 284 -20.42 1.47 -8.69
C ASP A 284 -20.61 1.27 -7.18
N THR A 285 -20.36 2.34 -6.41
CA THR A 285 -20.43 2.34 -4.94
C THR A 285 -21.87 2.31 -4.39
N VAL A 286 -22.87 2.56 -5.23
CA VAL A 286 -24.28 2.49 -4.85
C VAL A 286 -24.81 1.07 -5.01
N ARG A 287 -24.46 0.43 -6.13
CA ARG A 287 -24.93 -0.90 -6.50
C ARG A 287 -24.17 -2.02 -5.80
N TYR A 288 -22.85 -1.88 -5.63
CA TYR A 288 -21.99 -2.97 -5.16
C TYR A 288 -21.37 -2.67 -3.81
N ARG A 289 -21.28 -3.70 -2.99
CA ARG A 289 -20.58 -3.69 -1.71
C ARG A 289 -19.10 -3.96 -1.94
N ARG A 290 -18.24 -3.25 -1.20
CA ARG A 290 -16.80 -3.48 -1.20
C ARG A 290 -16.24 -3.35 0.20
N LEU A 291 -15.46 -4.35 0.63
CA LEU A 291 -14.73 -4.30 1.89
C LEU A 291 -13.31 -4.79 1.66
N MET A 292 -12.37 -3.87 1.73
CA MET A 292 -10.94 -4.15 1.73
C MET A 292 -10.36 -3.69 3.06
N GLN A 293 -9.41 -4.46 3.59
CA GLN A 293 -8.76 -4.15 4.86
C GLN A 293 -7.26 -4.03 4.70
N ARG A 294 -6.71 -2.85 5.03
CA ARG A 294 -5.29 -2.55 4.87
C ARG A 294 -4.61 -2.48 6.23
N THR A 295 -3.42 -3.08 6.32
CA THR A 295 -2.40 -2.77 7.32
C THR A 295 -1.26 -2.03 6.65
N THR A 296 -0.60 -1.12 7.38
CA THR A 296 0.54 -0.34 6.88
C THR A 296 1.71 -0.54 7.82
N VAL A 297 2.85 -0.90 7.28
CA VAL A 297 4.11 -1.08 8.01
C VAL A 297 4.91 0.21 7.92
N SER A 298 5.35 0.73 9.06
CA SER A 298 6.19 1.92 9.13
C SER A 298 7.57 1.66 8.52
N GLY A 299 8.14 2.68 7.90
CA GLY A 299 9.51 2.65 7.41
C GLY A 299 10.54 2.76 8.53
N ASP A 300 11.81 2.80 8.15
CA ASP A 300 12.92 3.01 9.07
C ASP A 300 12.96 4.51 9.49
N PRO A 301 12.93 4.84 10.78
CA PRO A 301 13.06 6.22 11.24
C PRO A 301 14.33 6.93 10.76
N ARG A 302 15.39 6.19 10.44
CA ARG A 302 16.65 6.73 9.89
C ARG A 302 16.49 7.24 8.46
N GLU A 303 15.48 6.76 7.74
CA GLU A 303 15.12 7.21 6.39
C GLU A 303 14.03 8.31 6.41
N GLY A 304 13.77 8.91 7.56
CA GLY A 304 12.70 9.88 7.76
C GLY A 304 12.89 11.19 7.01
N ALA A 305 11.91 12.10 7.17
CA ALA A 305 11.92 13.41 6.54
C ALA A 305 13.16 14.22 6.91
N LEU A 306 13.64 15.01 5.96
CA LEU A 306 14.71 15.98 6.18
C LEU A 306 14.26 17.02 7.23
N ALA A 307 15.18 17.46 8.06
CA ALA A 307 14.91 18.58 8.98
C ALA A 307 14.50 19.81 8.16
N CYS A 308 13.43 20.49 8.59
CA CYS A 308 13.16 21.82 8.05
C CYS A 308 14.32 22.72 8.48
N ALA A 309 15.04 23.31 7.52
CA ALA A 309 15.89 24.45 7.83
C ALA A 309 14.97 25.53 8.41
N SER A 310 15.25 25.94 9.67
CA SER A 310 14.59 27.03 10.40
C SER A 310 14.77 28.35 9.67
#